data_22f2b9e029fa5bf6ff8e57d14d28e83b
#
_entry.id   22f2b9e029fa5bf6ff8e57d14d28e83b
#
_cell.length_a   1.000
_cell.length_b   1.000
_cell.length_c   1.000
_cell.angle_alpha   90.00
_cell.angle_beta   90.00
_cell.angle_gamma   90.00
#
_symmetry.space_group_name_H-M   'P 1'
#
loop_
_entity.id
_entity.type
_entity.pdbx_description
1 polymer ?
#
loop_
_entity_poly.entity_id
_entity_poly.type
_entity_poly.pdbx_seq_one_letter_code
_entity_poly.pdbx_strand_id
1 'polypeptide(L)'
;MHYFYRMHVTRYQQAPSYEAPGHSKVASLRLQGQEVSPSRNCWVGLSHYLPQGAAESASSNAEKIYVVLSGEITVITDSAEATLAPLDSCYIAAGERRTVINRTNAPATMLVIMGYLPTGS
;
A
#
# COMPACT_ATOMS: atom_id res chain seq x y z
N MET A 1 16.72 25.08 12.25
CA MET A 1 15.63 24.29 12.32
C MET A 1 14.66 24.40 11.20
N HIS A 2 14.61 25.47 10.56
CA HIS A 2 13.83 25.68 9.39
C HIS A 2 14.20 24.75 8.27
N TYR A 3 15.37 24.22 8.24
CA TYR A 3 15.77 23.26 7.21
C TYR A 3 14.98 21.96 7.31
N PHE A 4 14.15 21.80 8.29
CA PHE A 4 13.28 20.62 8.37
C PHE A 4 12.12 20.69 7.38
N TYR A 5 11.87 21.83 6.80
CA TYR A 5 10.74 22.01 5.88
C TYR A 5 11.24 21.91 4.45
N ARG A 6 11.69 20.73 4.09
CA ARG A 6 12.21 20.46 2.78
C ARG A 6 11.36 19.49 2.02
N MET A 7 11.10 19.82 0.75
CA MET A 7 10.52 18.85 -0.14
C MET A 7 11.50 17.68 -0.33
N HIS A 8 10.99 16.46 -0.30
CA HIS A 8 11.76 15.26 -0.59
C HIS A 8 11.17 14.58 -1.82
N VAL A 9 12.00 14.32 -2.84
CA VAL A 9 11.56 13.68 -4.07
C VAL A 9 12.16 12.28 -4.12
N THR A 10 11.30 11.29 -4.34
CA THR A 10 11.75 9.93 -4.62
C THR A 10 11.43 9.62 -6.07
N ARG A 11 12.46 9.39 -6.88
CA ARG A 11 12.26 8.95 -8.25
C ARG A 11 11.85 7.49 -8.24
N TYR A 12 10.88 7.14 -9.06
CA TYR A 12 10.36 5.76 -9.07
C TYR A 12 11.47 4.72 -9.24
N GLN A 13 12.40 4.98 -10.15
CA GLN A 13 13.47 4.01 -10.44
C GLN A 13 14.47 3.86 -9.30
N GLN A 14 14.44 4.75 -8.33
CA GLN A 14 15.34 4.70 -7.17
C GLN A 14 14.61 4.31 -5.88
N ALA A 15 13.32 4.09 -5.95
CA ALA A 15 12.54 3.71 -4.77
C ALA A 15 12.99 2.33 -4.28
N PRO A 16 13.32 2.19 -2.99
CA PRO A 16 13.77 0.90 -2.47
C PRO A 16 12.64 -0.10 -2.42
N SER A 17 12.98 -1.36 -2.70
CA SER A 17 12.03 -2.45 -2.54
C SER A 17 11.95 -2.86 -1.07
N TYR A 18 10.83 -3.41 -0.67
CA TYR A 18 10.69 -4.03 0.63
C TYR A 18 9.80 -5.26 0.50
N GLU A 19 9.94 -6.16 1.48
CA GLU A 19 9.10 -7.36 1.50
C GLU A 19 7.98 -7.17 2.51
N ALA A 20 6.76 -7.36 2.04
CA ALA A 20 5.58 -7.31 2.89
C ALA A 20 5.20 -8.75 3.25
N PRO A 21 5.05 -9.07 4.55
CA PRO A 21 4.68 -10.42 4.95
C PRO A 21 3.37 -10.85 4.32
N GLY A 22 3.27 -12.13 3.96
CA GLY A 22 2.04 -12.70 3.42
C GLY A 22 1.72 -12.28 2.00
N HIS A 23 2.65 -11.64 1.30
CA HIS A 23 2.46 -11.27 -0.10
C HIS A 23 3.12 -12.28 -1.02
N SER A 24 2.46 -12.62 -2.12
CA SER A 24 3.00 -13.50 -3.16
C SER A 24 2.76 -12.89 -4.53
N LYS A 25 3.77 -12.95 -5.40
CA LYS A 25 3.72 -12.39 -6.75
C LYS A 25 3.42 -10.89 -6.73
N VAL A 26 3.99 -10.20 -5.75
CA VAL A 26 3.83 -8.76 -5.55
C VAL A 26 5.22 -8.16 -5.35
N ALA A 27 5.52 -7.09 -6.09
CA ALA A 27 6.72 -6.31 -5.89
C ALA A 27 6.33 -5.00 -5.21
N SER A 28 6.93 -4.72 -4.07
CA SER A 28 6.58 -3.55 -3.26
C SER A 28 7.76 -2.59 -3.18
N LEU A 29 7.48 -1.31 -3.38
CA LEU A 29 8.47 -0.23 -3.34
C LEU A 29 8.03 0.80 -2.32
N ARG A 30 9.00 1.40 -1.62
CA ARG A 30 8.73 2.47 -0.66
C ARG A 30 8.91 3.81 -1.36
N LEU A 31 7.85 4.60 -1.42
CA LEU A 31 7.91 5.90 -2.09
C LEU A 31 8.21 7.03 -1.13
N GLN A 32 7.57 7.07 0.03
CA GLN A 32 7.78 8.09 1.04
C GLN A 32 7.63 7.50 2.42
N GLY A 33 8.29 8.11 3.40
CA GLY A 33 8.26 7.65 4.77
C GLY A 33 9.25 6.53 5.02
N GLN A 34 9.20 5.96 6.21
CA GLN A 34 10.10 4.87 6.64
C GLN A 34 11.57 5.26 6.39
N GLU A 35 12.32 4.44 5.66
CA GLU A 35 13.73 4.71 5.37
C GLU A 35 13.94 5.78 4.30
N VAL A 36 12.89 6.20 3.60
CA VAL A 36 13.01 7.08 2.44
C VAL A 36 12.96 8.56 2.82
N SER A 37 12.06 8.94 3.72
CA SER A 37 11.88 10.34 4.07
C SER A 37 11.33 10.45 5.49
N PRO A 38 11.44 11.65 6.12
CA PRO A 38 11.03 11.84 7.51
C PRO A 38 9.54 12.11 7.70
N SER A 39 8.70 11.56 6.83
CA SER A 39 7.26 11.67 6.99
C SER A 39 6.84 11.12 8.35
N ARG A 40 5.95 11.82 9.06
CA ARG A 40 5.61 11.50 10.45
C ARG A 40 4.29 10.79 10.61
N ASN A 41 3.32 11.10 9.76
CA ASN A 41 1.95 10.65 9.97
C ASN A 41 1.59 9.47 9.10
N CYS A 42 2.27 9.29 7.98
CA CYS A 42 1.99 8.19 7.07
C CYS A 42 3.22 7.88 6.22
N TRP A 43 3.19 6.72 5.62
CA TRP A 43 4.15 6.37 4.58
C TRP A 43 3.39 5.88 3.35
N VAL A 44 4.03 5.92 2.20
CA VAL A 44 3.42 5.58 0.92
C VAL A 44 4.26 4.50 0.25
N GLY A 45 3.60 3.42 -0.11
CA GLY A 45 4.18 2.33 -0.89
C GLY A 45 3.50 2.19 -2.23
N LEU A 46 4.18 1.53 -3.15
CA LEU A 46 3.65 1.19 -4.46
C LEU A 46 3.80 -0.31 -4.63
N SER A 47 2.71 -0.99 -4.95
CA SER A 47 2.73 -2.44 -5.13
C SER A 47 2.33 -2.78 -6.56
N HIS A 48 3.17 -3.62 -7.18
CA HIS A 48 2.87 -4.21 -8.48
C HIS A 48 2.43 -5.65 -8.24
N TYR A 49 1.18 -5.94 -8.58
CA TYR A 49 0.60 -7.27 -8.44
C TYR A 49 0.63 -7.96 -9.79
N LEU A 50 1.38 -9.05 -9.91
CA LEU A 50 1.32 -9.90 -11.09
C LEU A 50 -0.03 -10.63 -11.14
N PRO A 51 -0.42 -11.20 -12.29
CA PRO A 51 -1.62 -12.03 -12.32
C PRO A 51 -1.58 -13.09 -11.21
N GLN A 52 -2.68 -13.17 -10.45
CA GLN A 52 -2.83 -14.02 -9.27
C GLN A 52 -1.96 -13.62 -8.09
N GLY A 53 -1.28 -12.48 -8.18
CA GLY A 53 -0.56 -11.93 -7.03
C GLY A 53 -1.53 -11.54 -5.93
N ALA A 54 -1.12 -11.75 -4.67
CA ALA A 54 -2.04 -11.55 -3.55
C ALA A 54 -1.30 -11.16 -2.27
N ALA A 55 -2.01 -10.37 -1.44
CA ALA A 55 -1.70 -10.18 -0.04
C ALA A 55 -2.72 -11.01 0.74
N GLU A 56 -2.23 -11.96 1.53
CA GLU A 56 -3.09 -12.86 2.30
C GLU A 56 -3.90 -12.12 3.34
N SER A 57 -4.95 -12.76 3.82
CA SER A 57 -5.81 -12.21 4.87
C SER A 57 -4.99 -11.83 6.09
N ALA A 58 -5.03 -10.56 6.42
CA ALA A 58 -4.28 -10.02 7.56
C ALA A 58 -4.93 -8.72 8.04
N SER A 59 -4.65 -8.37 9.29
CA SER A 59 -5.06 -7.10 9.85
C SER A 59 -3.86 -6.42 10.49
N SER A 60 -3.95 -5.11 10.67
CA SER A 60 -2.92 -4.37 11.40
C SER A 60 -3.60 -3.27 12.21
N ASN A 61 -2.86 -2.71 13.16
CA ASN A 61 -3.39 -1.61 13.98
C ASN A 61 -3.34 -0.26 13.27
N ALA A 62 -2.76 -0.21 12.08
CA ALA A 62 -2.72 1.00 11.28
C ALA A 62 -3.83 0.97 10.24
N GLU A 63 -4.49 2.10 10.06
CA GLU A 63 -5.42 2.24 8.94
C GLU A 63 -4.63 2.36 7.64
N LYS A 64 -5.29 2.06 6.53
CA LYS A 64 -4.65 2.16 5.22
C LYS A 64 -5.65 2.57 4.16
N ILE A 65 -5.12 3.19 3.11
CA ILE A 65 -5.89 3.58 1.94
C ILE A 65 -5.19 2.98 0.74
N TYR A 66 -5.97 2.34 -0.13
CA TYR A 66 -5.50 1.79 -1.39
C TYR A 66 -6.03 2.62 -2.54
N VAL A 67 -5.18 2.92 -3.52
CA VAL A 67 -5.57 3.59 -4.75
C VAL A 67 -5.02 2.79 -5.93
N VAL A 68 -5.88 2.24 -6.76
CA VAL A 68 -5.43 1.50 -7.95
C VAL A 68 -5.02 2.50 -9.02
N LEU A 69 -3.83 2.34 -9.58
CA LEU A 69 -3.33 3.22 -10.63
C LEU A 69 -3.50 2.60 -12.01
N SER A 70 -3.34 1.29 -12.12
CA SER A 70 -3.51 0.58 -13.38
C SER A 70 -3.91 -0.85 -13.09
N GLY A 71 -4.58 -1.48 -14.05
CA GLY A 71 -5.08 -2.83 -13.89
C GLY A 71 -6.30 -2.86 -12.98
N GLU A 72 -6.51 -4.01 -12.34
CA GLU A 72 -7.70 -4.23 -11.53
C GLU A 72 -7.32 -5.05 -10.30
N ILE A 73 -7.80 -4.63 -9.14
CA ILE A 73 -7.50 -5.28 -7.86
C ILE A 73 -8.82 -5.56 -7.14
N THR A 74 -8.94 -6.74 -6.57
CA THR A 74 -10.07 -7.09 -5.71
C THR A 74 -9.63 -7.05 -4.26
N VAL A 75 -10.39 -6.34 -3.43
CA VAL A 75 -10.16 -6.24 -1.99
C VAL A 75 -11.33 -6.89 -1.27
N ILE A 76 -11.03 -7.78 -0.34
CA ILE A 76 -12.03 -8.57 0.38
C ILE A 76 -11.83 -8.35 1.87
N THR A 77 -12.91 -7.97 2.55
CA THR A 77 -12.96 -7.89 4.01
C THR A 77 -14.04 -8.82 4.53
N ASP A 78 -14.21 -8.90 5.84
CA ASP A 78 -15.24 -9.77 6.43
C ASP A 78 -16.66 -9.32 6.05
N SER A 79 -16.84 -8.04 5.72
CA SER A 79 -18.17 -7.49 5.45
C SER A 79 -18.42 -7.14 3.99
N ALA A 80 -17.37 -7.13 3.13
CA ALA A 80 -17.56 -6.65 1.77
C ALA A 80 -16.47 -7.17 0.84
N GLU A 81 -16.77 -7.15 -0.44
CA GLU A 81 -15.80 -7.40 -1.48
C GLU A 81 -15.98 -6.33 -2.56
N ALA A 82 -14.88 -5.75 -3.01
CA ALA A 82 -14.91 -4.73 -4.04
C ALA A 82 -13.81 -4.97 -5.05
N THR A 83 -14.13 -4.77 -6.33
CA THR A 83 -13.15 -4.79 -7.40
C THR A 83 -12.90 -3.36 -7.84
N LEU A 84 -11.65 -2.94 -7.74
CA LEU A 84 -11.24 -1.56 -7.96
C LEU A 84 -10.58 -1.44 -9.34
N ALA A 85 -11.07 -0.50 -10.13
CA ALA A 85 -10.51 -0.10 -11.42
C ALA A 85 -9.55 1.08 -11.22
N PRO A 86 -8.80 1.49 -12.27
CA PRO A 86 -7.89 2.63 -12.13
C PRO A 86 -8.56 3.86 -11.56
N LEU A 87 -7.90 4.47 -10.58
CA LEU A 87 -8.28 5.65 -9.82
C LEU A 87 -9.38 5.40 -8.78
N ASP A 88 -9.89 4.17 -8.69
CA ASP A 88 -10.74 3.81 -7.55
C ASP A 88 -9.88 3.65 -6.30
N SER A 89 -10.49 3.87 -5.15
CA SER A 89 -9.81 3.75 -3.88
C SER A 89 -10.71 3.11 -2.83
N CYS A 90 -10.09 2.59 -1.78
CA CYS A 90 -10.84 2.11 -0.62
C CYS A 90 -10.06 2.39 0.66
N TYR A 91 -10.79 2.40 1.76
CA TYR A 91 -10.27 2.61 3.10
C TYR A 91 -10.39 1.29 3.87
N ILE A 92 -9.31 0.91 4.55
CA ILE A 92 -9.29 -0.23 5.46
C ILE A 92 -9.02 0.30 6.86
N ALA A 93 -9.93 0.05 7.78
CA ALA A 93 -9.80 0.54 9.15
C ALA A 93 -8.71 -0.20 9.91
N ALA A 94 -8.19 0.44 10.95
CA ALA A 94 -7.31 -0.24 11.90
C ALA A 94 -8.02 -1.48 12.45
N GLY A 95 -7.34 -2.61 12.46
CA GLY A 95 -7.89 -3.87 12.94
C GLY A 95 -8.75 -4.63 11.95
N GLU A 96 -9.08 -4.03 10.82
CA GLU A 96 -9.92 -4.70 9.83
C GLU A 96 -9.09 -5.72 9.05
N ARG A 97 -9.59 -6.95 8.96
CA ARG A 97 -8.93 -8.01 8.21
C ARG A 97 -9.24 -7.86 6.72
N ARG A 98 -8.22 -8.00 5.89
CA ARG A 98 -8.39 -7.84 4.44
C ARG A 98 -7.53 -8.81 3.66
N THR A 99 -8.01 -9.20 2.48
CA THR A 99 -7.27 -9.89 1.44
C THR A 99 -7.25 -9.00 0.21
N VAL A 100 -6.12 -8.94 -0.47
CA VAL A 100 -5.97 -8.18 -1.72
C VAL A 100 -5.48 -9.14 -2.79
N ILE A 101 -6.13 -9.15 -3.95
CA ILE A 101 -5.75 -10.10 -5.00
C ILE A 101 -5.96 -9.50 -6.40
N ASN A 102 -5.03 -9.79 -7.29
CA ASN A 102 -5.19 -9.54 -8.72
C ASN A 102 -5.72 -10.81 -9.37
N ARG A 103 -7.02 -10.83 -9.68
CA ARG A 103 -7.67 -11.99 -10.30
C ARG A 103 -7.62 -11.95 -11.83
N THR A 104 -6.94 -10.95 -12.41
CA THR A 104 -6.90 -10.78 -13.86
C THR A 104 -5.66 -11.42 -14.46
N ASN A 105 -5.56 -11.36 -15.79
CA ASN A 105 -4.41 -11.87 -16.53
C ASN A 105 -3.39 -10.77 -16.88
N ALA A 106 -3.54 -9.57 -16.31
CA ALA A 106 -2.64 -8.47 -16.55
C ALA A 106 -2.11 -7.93 -15.22
N PRO A 107 -0.90 -7.37 -15.18
CA PRO A 107 -0.39 -6.76 -13.95
C PRO A 107 -1.26 -5.60 -13.48
N ALA A 108 -1.26 -5.35 -12.19
CA ALA A 108 -1.96 -4.22 -11.59
C ALA A 108 -1.02 -3.47 -10.67
N THR A 109 -1.20 -2.15 -10.59
CA THR A 109 -0.37 -1.29 -9.75
C THR A 109 -1.26 -0.50 -8.80
N MET A 110 -0.87 -0.48 -7.53
CA MET A 110 -1.69 0.10 -6.47
C MET A 110 -0.81 0.90 -5.51
N LEU A 111 -1.26 2.10 -5.16
CA LEU A 111 -0.68 2.85 -4.05
C LEU A 111 -1.23 2.34 -2.73
N VAL A 112 -0.36 2.27 -1.73
CA VAL A 112 -0.71 1.96 -0.35
C VAL A 112 -0.31 3.15 0.49
N ILE A 113 -1.27 3.78 1.14
CA ILE A 113 -1.01 4.89 2.06
C ILE A 113 -1.34 4.36 3.45
N MET A 114 -0.36 4.36 4.33
CA MET A 114 -0.50 3.70 5.63
C MET A 114 -0.09 4.64 6.74
N GLY A 115 -0.93 4.78 7.75
CA GLY A 115 -0.62 5.58 8.91
C GLY A 115 0.43 4.89 9.78
N TYR A 116 1.22 5.70 10.48
CA TYR A 116 2.08 5.15 11.52
C TYR A 116 1.26 4.93 12.79
N LEU A 117 1.66 3.92 13.54
CA LEU A 117 1.08 3.73 14.87
C LEU A 117 1.54 4.85 15.79
N PRO A 118 0.69 5.28 16.73
CA PRO A 118 1.11 6.28 17.70
C PRO A 118 2.32 5.79 18.49
N THR A 119 3.33 6.67 18.66
CA THR A 119 4.50 6.36 19.47
C THR A 119 4.22 6.66 20.92
N GLY A 120 4.79 5.89 21.82
CA GLY A 120 4.65 6.11 23.26
C GLY A 120 3.29 5.70 23.83
N SER A 121 2.51 5.01 23.05
CA SER A 121 1.20 4.55 23.49
C SER A 121 1.24 3.11 23.93
#